data_db62cbe903e65162cd3245dd1248d571
#
_entry.id   db62cbe903e65162cd3245dd1248d571
#
_cell.length_a   1.000
_cell.length_b   1.000
_cell.length_c   1.000
_cell.angle_alpha   90.00
_cell.angle_beta   90.00
_cell.angle_gamma   90.00
#
_symmetry.space_group_name_H-M   'P 1'
#
loop_
_entity.id
_entity.type
_entity.pdbx_description
1 polymer ?
#
loop_
_entity_poly.entity_id
_entity_poly.type
_entity_poly.pdbx_seq_one_letter_code
_entity_poly.pdbx_strand_id
1 'polypeptide(L)'
;MQDILDKYEPNKTKYLLPIIMREDGKERQQYLNQMMRINRHLKEIAGLANLSVPLSLYYSRHSWATIARGKDIPLAVISEGLGHESEATTQIYLDSIKSYEVDEANRKILNGL
;
A
#
# COMPACT_ATOMS: atom_id res chain seq x y z
N MET A 1 -16.33 -0.70 -1.45
CA MET A 1 -15.64 -1.50 -0.39
C MET A 1 -16.44 -2.74 -0.03
N GLN A 2 -17.72 -2.59 0.32
CA GLN A 2 -18.59 -3.72 0.68
C GLN A 2 -18.66 -4.77 -0.42
N ASP A 3 -18.85 -4.36 -1.68
CA ASP A 3 -18.91 -5.26 -2.85
C ASP A 3 -17.65 -6.14 -3.03
N ILE A 4 -16.51 -5.70 -2.52
CA ILE A 4 -15.27 -6.48 -2.53
C ILE A 4 -15.30 -7.51 -1.41
N LEU A 5 -15.76 -7.12 -0.22
CA LEU A 5 -15.84 -8.00 0.94
C LEU A 5 -16.86 -9.10 0.73
N ASP A 6 -17.97 -8.80 0.07
CA ASP A 6 -19.05 -9.75 -0.23
C ASP A 6 -18.63 -10.88 -1.18
N LYS A 7 -17.48 -10.72 -1.86
CA LYS A 7 -16.89 -11.78 -2.70
C LYS A 7 -16.18 -12.87 -1.91
N TYR A 8 -15.90 -12.63 -0.65
CA TYR A 8 -15.22 -13.58 0.22
C TYR A 8 -16.21 -14.25 1.15
N GLU A 9 -16.08 -15.57 1.30
CA GLU A 9 -16.81 -16.28 2.36
C GLU A 9 -16.36 -15.78 3.73
N PRO A 10 -17.28 -15.73 4.74
CA PRO A 10 -16.91 -15.34 6.08
C PRO A 10 -15.74 -16.17 6.61
N ASN A 11 -14.70 -15.49 7.09
CA ASN A 11 -13.57 -16.17 7.70
C ASN A 11 -14.00 -16.83 9.02
N LYS A 12 -13.51 -18.02 9.30
CA LYS A 12 -13.77 -18.74 10.56
C LYS A 12 -13.03 -18.15 11.76
N THR A 13 -12.17 -17.18 11.53
CA THR A 13 -11.41 -16.46 12.55
C THR A 13 -12.00 -15.07 12.78
N LYS A 14 -11.51 -14.33 13.77
CA LYS A 14 -11.88 -12.91 14.02
C LYS A 14 -11.43 -11.92 12.93
N TYR A 15 -10.64 -12.39 11.97
CA TYR A 15 -10.10 -11.55 10.90
C TYR A 15 -11.06 -11.50 9.72
N LEU A 16 -11.24 -10.32 9.14
CA LEU A 16 -12.19 -10.06 8.06
C LEU A 16 -11.84 -10.81 6.76
N LEU A 17 -10.56 -10.81 6.40
CA LEU A 17 -10.11 -11.45 5.16
C LEU A 17 -9.44 -12.80 5.43
N PRO A 18 -9.46 -13.73 4.45
CA PRO A 18 -8.89 -15.07 4.61
C PRO A 18 -7.34 -15.06 4.49
N ILE A 19 -6.69 -14.13 5.19
CA ILE A 19 -5.24 -14.01 5.30
C ILE A 19 -4.74 -14.83 6.47
N ILE A 20 -5.44 -14.72 7.61
CA ILE A 20 -5.18 -15.49 8.81
C ILE A 20 -6.31 -16.52 8.93
N MET A 21 -5.98 -17.76 8.71
CA MET A 21 -6.92 -18.87 8.63
C MET A 21 -7.07 -19.66 9.94
N ARG A 22 -6.11 -19.48 10.88
CA ARG A 22 -6.07 -20.19 12.16
C ARG A 22 -5.60 -19.25 13.26
N GLU A 23 -6.24 -19.33 14.43
CA GLU A 23 -5.85 -18.63 15.65
C GLU A 23 -5.11 -19.62 16.55
N ASP A 24 -3.85 -19.90 16.21
CA ASP A 24 -2.99 -20.91 16.85
C ASP A 24 -1.69 -20.32 17.44
N GLY A 25 -1.67 -18.99 17.63
CA GLY A 25 -0.48 -18.25 18.10
C GLY A 25 0.55 -17.97 17.00
N LYS A 26 0.30 -18.39 15.76
CA LYS A 26 1.17 -18.19 14.59
C LYS A 26 0.56 -17.21 13.57
N GLU A 27 -0.35 -16.37 13.99
CA GLU A 27 -1.07 -15.42 13.14
C GLU A 27 -0.10 -14.49 12.41
N ARG A 28 0.92 -14.01 13.11
CA ARG A 28 1.97 -13.16 12.51
C ARG A 28 2.71 -13.89 11.38
N GLN A 29 3.03 -15.16 11.56
CA GLN A 29 3.71 -15.94 10.52
C GLN A 29 2.79 -16.18 9.31
N GLN A 30 1.52 -16.46 9.54
CA GLN A 30 0.52 -16.60 8.46
C GLN A 30 0.43 -15.28 7.67
N TYR A 31 0.35 -14.15 8.36
CA TYR A 31 0.33 -12.82 7.73
C TYR A 31 1.58 -12.57 6.87
N LEU A 32 2.78 -12.79 7.41
CA LEU A 32 4.04 -12.60 6.70
C LEU A 32 4.14 -13.47 5.46
N ASN A 33 3.75 -14.74 5.56
CA ASN A 33 3.76 -15.68 4.43
C ASN A 33 2.81 -15.22 3.31
N GLN A 34 1.60 -14.77 3.66
CA GLN A 34 0.65 -14.26 2.68
C GLN A 34 1.12 -12.95 2.06
N MET A 35 1.70 -12.06 2.83
CA MET A 35 2.27 -10.82 2.32
C MET A 35 3.39 -11.08 1.29
N MET A 36 4.29 -12.02 1.58
CA MET A 36 5.34 -12.43 0.63
C MET A 36 4.74 -13.04 -0.64
N ARG A 37 3.72 -13.89 -0.50
CA ARG A 37 3.03 -14.51 -1.63
C ARG A 37 2.36 -13.46 -2.52
N ILE A 38 1.63 -12.51 -1.93
CA ILE A 38 0.96 -11.43 -2.66
C ILE A 38 1.99 -10.57 -3.39
N ASN A 39 3.06 -10.17 -2.73
CA ASN A 39 4.11 -9.36 -3.34
C ASN A 39 4.81 -10.08 -4.52
N ARG A 40 4.96 -11.40 -4.44
CA ARG A 40 5.48 -12.18 -5.56
C ARG A 40 4.55 -12.13 -6.77
N HIS A 41 3.25 -12.36 -6.57
CA HIS A 41 2.27 -12.27 -7.66
C HIS A 41 2.15 -10.86 -8.22
N LEU A 42 2.27 -9.82 -7.39
CA LEU A 42 2.28 -8.43 -7.87
C LEU A 42 3.47 -8.15 -8.81
N LYS A 43 4.63 -8.74 -8.56
CA LYS A 43 5.79 -8.64 -9.47
C LYS A 43 5.53 -9.34 -10.80
N GLU A 44 4.89 -10.50 -10.77
CA GLU A 44 4.49 -11.23 -11.99
C GLU A 44 3.49 -10.39 -12.81
N ILE A 45 2.49 -9.80 -12.16
CA ILE A 45 1.51 -8.91 -12.79
C ILE A 45 2.20 -7.68 -13.39
N ALA A 46 3.14 -7.06 -12.67
CA ALA A 46 3.92 -5.93 -13.19
C ALA A 46 4.68 -6.29 -14.47
N GLY A 47 5.29 -7.49 -14.52
CA GLY A 47 5.95 -8.00 -15.70
C GLY A 47 4.99 -8.21 -16.87
N LEU A 48 3.84 -8.85 -16.64
CA LEU A 48 2.81 -9.07 -17.67
C LEU A 48 2.22 -7.77 -18.20
N ALA A 49 2.09 -6.75 -17.34
CA ALA A 49 1.59 -5.42 -17.71
C ALA A 49 2.67 -4.48 -18.28
N ASN A 50 3.90 -4.95 -18.43
CA ASN A 50 5.06 -4.17 -18.90
C ASN A 50 5.26 -2.86 -18.09
N LEU A 51 5.06 -2.92 -16.78
CA LEU A 51 5.29 -1.76 -15.90
C LEU A 51 6.79 -1.59 -15.66
N SER A 52 7.25 -0.35 -15.74
CA SER A 52 8.67 0.01 -15.49
C SER A 52 9.05 -0.01 -14.00
N VAL A 53 8.05 -0.11 -13.11
CA VAL A 53 8.25 -0.15 -11.66
C VAL A 53 7.71 -1.44 -11.08
N PRO A 54 8.40 -2.02 -10.08
CA PRO A 54 7.91 -3.22 -9.41
C PRO A 54 6.69 -2.89 -8.55
N LEU A 55 5.62 -3.68 -8.68
CA LEU A 55 4.46 -3.54 -7.79
C LEU A 55 4.70 -4.25 -6.45
N SER A 56 4.19 -3.66 -5.38
CA SER A 56 4.11 -4.27 -4.06
C SER A 56 2.92 -3.71 -3.29
N LEU A 57 2.54 -4.35 -2.20
CA LEU A 57 1.50 -3.84 -1.29
C LEU A 57 1.83 -2.44 -0.76
N TYR A 58 3.11 -2.12 -0.62
CA TYR A 58 3.56 -0.80 -0.19
C TYR A 58 3.22 0.29 -1.22
N TYR A 59 3.32 0.00 -2.52
CA TYR A 59 2.93 0.94 -3.57
C TYR A 59 1.44 1.27 -3.54
N SER A 60 0.58 0.34 -3.20
CA SER A 60 -0.87 0.63 -3.06
C SER A 60 -1.13 1.65 -1.96
N ARG A 61 -0.40 1.55 -0.85
CA ARG A 61 -0.47 2.51 0.26
C ARG A 61 0.05 3.90 -0.14
N HIS A 62 1.18 3.96 -0.86
CA HIS A 62 1.71 5.20 -1.41
C HIS A 62 0.74 5.86 -2.38
N SER A 63 0.21 5.09 -3.33
CA SER A 63 -0.74 5.60 -4.34
C SER A 63 -1.98 6.16 -3.69
N TRP A 64 -2.55 5.46 -2.70
CA TRP A 64 -3.71 5.95 -1.97
C TRP A 64 -3.42 7.29 -1.27
N ALA A 65 -2.31 7.40 -0.56
CA ALA A 65 -1.92 8.61 0.16
C ALA A 65 -1.66 9.79 -0.80
N THR A 66 -0.98 9.54 -1.92
CA THR A 66 -0.71 10.55 -2.94
C THR A 66 -2.00 11.06 -3.60
N ILE A 67 -2.90 10.14 -3.96
CA ILE A 67 -4.20 10.50 -4.55
C ILE A 67 -5.05 11.27 -3.53
N ALA A 68 -5.10 10.84 -2.28
CA ALA A 68 -5.86 11.52 -1.23
C ALA A 68 -5.33 12.96 -1.04
N ARG A 69 -4.01 13.14 -0.98
CA ARG A 69 -3.39 14.47 -0.92
C ARG A 69 -3.71 15.33 -2.15
N GLY A 70 -3.63 14.77 -3.35
CA GLY A 70 -3.95 15.46 -4.59
C GLY A 70 -5.42 15.84 -4.75
N LYS A 71 -6.29 15.26 -3.93
CA LYS A 71 -7.72 15.57 -3.82
C LYS A 71 -8.05 16.47 -2.62
N ASP A 72 -7.04 17.10 -2.02
CA ASP A 72 -7.18 17.98 -0.86
C ASP A 72 -7.92 17.35 0.34
N ILE A 73 -7.79 16.03 0.50
CA ILE A 73 -8.32 15.34 1.67
C ILE A 73 -7.54 15.81 2.92
N PRO A 74 -8.22 16.17 4.02
CA PRO A 74 -7.57 16.64 5.24
C PRO A 74 -6.52 15.65 5.77
N LEU A 75 -5.39 16.18 6.26
CA LEU A 75 -4.28 15.38 6.78
C LEU A 75 -4.71 14.41 7.89
N ALA A 76 -5.63 14.86 8.77
CA ALA A 76 -6.21 14.03 9.83
C ALA A 76 -6.88 12.76 9.27
N VAL A 77 -7.65 12.89 8.19
CA VAL A 77 -8.35 11.77 7.54
C VAL A 77 -7.34 10.83 6.88
N ILE A 78 -6.30 11.37 6.24
CA ILE A 78 -5.22 10.57 5.64
C ILE A 78 -4.47 9.82 6.75
N SER A 79 -4.17 10.48 7.86
CA SER A 79 -3.50 9.90 9.02
C SER A 79 -4.28 8.72 9.60
N GLU A 80 -5.57 8.90 9.82
CA GLU A 80 -6.47 7.84 10.29
C GLU A 80 -6.53 6.67 9.29
N GLY A 81 -6.72 6.96 8.00
CA GLY A 81 -6.76 5.93 6.95
C GLY A 81 -5.45 5.15 6.79
N LEU A 82 -4.31 5.77 7.10
CA LEU A 82 -3.01 5.11 7.14
C LEU A 82 -2.73 4.39 8.47
N GLY A 83 -3.54 4.61 9.50
CA GLY A 83 -3.33 4.05 10.84
C GLY A 83 -2.09 4.63 11.54
N HIS A 84 -1.73 5.88 11.25
CA HIS A 84 -0.65 6.57 11.94
C HIS A 84 -1.14 7.11 13.30
N GLU A 85 -0.29 7.05 14.31
CA GLU A 85 -0.60 7.57 15.65
C GLU A 85 -0.63 9.10 15.72
N SER A 86 0.00 9.78 14.75
CA SER A 86 0.01 11.24 14.70
C SER A 86 0.02 11.78 13.27
N GLU A 87 -0.55 12.96 13.09
CA GLU A 87 -0.52 13.69 11.81
C GLU A 87 0.91 14.09 11.42
N ALA A 88 1.80 14.35 12.38
CA ALA A 88 3.21 14.64 12.13
C ALA A 88 3.90 13.48 11.39
N THR A 89 3.63 12.24 11.79
CA THR A 89 4.12 11.04 11.09
C THR A 89 3.61 11.00 9.65
N THR A 90 2.35 11.35 9.44
CA THR A 90 1.74 11.39 8.11
C THR A 90 2.34 12.50 7.25
N GLN A 91 2.61 13.67 7.82
CA GLN A 91 3.25 14.77 7.11
C GLN A 91 4.66 14.40 6.62
N ILE A 92 5.48 13.82 7.50
CA ILE A 92 6.82 13.32 7.15
C ILE A 92 6.74 12.27 6.03
N TYR A 93 5.79 11.35 6.14
CA TYR A 93 5.56 10.32 5.13
C TYR A 93 5.19 10.92 3.76
N LEU A 94 4.25 11.87 3.71
CA LEU A 94 3.83 12.54 2.48
C LEU A 94 4.95 13.41 1.87
N ASP A 95 5.76 14.04 2.69
CA ASP A 95 6.89 14.84 2.24
C ASP A 95 8.00 13.95 1.65
N SER A 96 8.21 12.76 2.18
CA SER A 96 9.14 11.78 1.60
C SER A 96 8.72 11.32 0.20
N ILE A 97 7.41 11.13 -0.04
CA ILE A 97 6.87 10.81 -1.37
C ILE A 97 7.10 11.97 -2.34
N LYS A 98 6.85 13.20 -1.90
CA LYS A 98 7.05 14.41 -2.72
C LYS A 98 8.52 14.61 -3.10
N SER A 99 9.44 14.37 -2.18
CA SER A 99 10.89 14.44 -2.46
C SER A 99 11.28 13.45 -3.56
N TYR A 100 10.78 12.23 -3.50
CA TYR A 100 11.04 11.24 -4.53
C TYR A 100 10.55 11.68 -5.93
N GLU A 101 9.37 12.29 -6.02
CA GLU A 101 8.84 12.82 -7.28
C GLU A 101 9.73 13.94 -7.86
N VAL A 102 10.24 14.82 -6.99
CA VAL A 102 11.18 15.89 -7.39
C VAL A 102 12.50 15.31 -7.87
N ASP A 103 13.05 14.34 -7.16
CA ASP A 103 14.31 13.68 -7.53
C ASP A 103 14.18 12.94 -8.86
N GLU A 104 13.05 12.27 -9.10
CA GLU A 104 12.77 11.61 -10.37
C GLU A 104 12.63 12.61 -11.53
N ALA A 105 11.96 13.75 -11.29
CA ALA A 105 11.84 14.81 -12.26
C ALA A 105 13.22 15.43 -12.60
N ASN A 106 14.03 15.72 -11.59
CA ASN A 106 15.39 16.23 -11.77
C ASN A 106 16.25 15.26 -12.56
N ARG A 107 16.19 13.97 -12.27
CA ARG A 107 16.92 12.95 -13.01
C ARG A 107 16.53 12.92 -14.49
N LYS A 108 15.24 13.04 -14.81
CA LYS A 108 14.74 13.10 -16.19
C LYS A 108 15.23 14.34 -16.91
N ILE A 109 15.24 15.50 -16.25
CA ILE A 109 15.74 16.74 -16.81
C ILE A 109 17.23 16.62 -17.12
N LEU A 110 18.04 16.11 -16.19
CA LEU A 110 19.48 15.98 -16.37
C LEU A 110 19.85 14.95 -17.46
N ASN A 111 19.10 13.86 -17.57
CA ASN A 111 19.33 12.84 -18.60
C ASN A 111 18.84 13.26 -19.99
N GLY A 112 18.01 14.30 -20.08
CA GLY A 112 17.54 14.85 -21.35
C GLY A 112 18.41 15.98 -21.91
N LEU A 113 19.46 16.34 -21.19
CA LEU A 113 20.47 17.30 -21.62
C LEU A 113 21.60 16.59 -22.36
#